data_c3942057b03ec2e3e950dd30f359d961
#
_entry.id   c3942057b03ec2e3e950dd30f359d961
#
_cell.length_a   1.000
_cell.length_b   1.000
_cell.length_c   1.000
_cell.angle_alpha   90.00
_cell.angle_beta   90.00
_cell.angle_gamma   90.00
#
_symmetry.space_group_name_H-M   'P 1'
#
loop_
_entity.id
_entity.type
_entity.pdbx_description
1 polymer ?
#
loop_
_entity_poly.entity_id
_entity_poly.type
_entity_poly.pdbx_seq_one_letter_code
_entity_poly.pdbx_strand_id
1 'polypeptide(L)'
;MLTQRAIRRLKPDPVDDALVLHLIELALKAPTGSNAQNWEFIVVRDAAVKARLARLNRQAWNIYGGLGKRMYGRDEKMRKILDAVQWQADHFEEVPVIVVACLRGFVPFWPPTASASMYGSIFPSVQNLLLAARAAGLGAALITLPLWSKFLARRALGLPWSVHPCAVIPLGWPRGRYGPTTRRPVGEVVSLDRYGNRAFLGGAR
;
A
#
# COMPACT_ATOMS: atom_id res chain seq x y z
N MET A 1 9.42 -5.53 -11.79
CA MET A 1 9.24 -6.18 -10.48
C MET A 1 10.43 -5.96 -9.53
N LEU A 2 11.69 -6.17 -9.96
CA LEU A 2 12.88 -6.11 -9.08
C LEU A 2 13.06 -4.78 -8.34
N THR A 3 12.63 -3.66 -8.91
CA THR A 3 12.80 -2.32 -8.34
C THR A 3 11.53 -1.78 -7.68
N GLN A 4 10.42 -2.54 -7.66
CA GLN A 4 9.20 -2.12 -6.97
C GLN A 4 9.41 -2.21 -5.45
N ARG A 5 9.16 -1.11 -4.76
CA ARG A 5 9.29 -0.94 -3.32
C ARG A 5 8.43 0.23 -2.86
N ALA A 6 8.23 0.36 -1.56
CA ALA A 6 7.56 1.52 -1.00
C ALA A 6 8.41 2.79 -1.24
N ILE A 7 8.03 3.60 -2.23
CA ILE A 7 8.65 4.89 -2.54
C ILE A 7 7.80 5.97 -1.89
N ARG A 8 8.33 6.60 -0.85
CA ARG A 8 7.61 7.54 0.01
C ARG A 8 7.96 9.00 -0.25
N ARG A 9 9.15 9.27 -0.79
CA ARG A 9 9.60 10.63 -1.12
C ARG A 9 9.18 10.94 -2.55
N LEU A 10 8.06 11.64 -2.69
CA LEU A 10 7.46 12.00 -3.97
C LEU A 10 7.62 13.50 -4.22
N LYS A 11 7.67 13.90 -5.49
CA LYS A 11 7.60 15.28 -5.92
C LYS A 11 6.13 15.73 -5.97
N PRO A 12 5.85 17.03 -5.85
CA PRO A 12 4.51 17.58 -6.01
C PRO A 12 4.07 17.69 -7.49
N ASP A 13 4.96 17.37 -8.43
CA ASP A 13 4.70 17.48 -9.87
C ASP A 13 3.43 16.71 -10.24
N PRO A 14 2.54 17.26 -11.09
CA PRO A 14 1.27 16.63 -11.43
C PRO A 14 1.47 15.29 -12.15
N VAL A 15 0.52 14.39 -11.94
CA VAL A 15 0.40 13.12 -12.65
C VAL A 15 -0.89 13.19 -13.48
N ASP A 16 -0.80 12.89 -14.77
CA ASP A 16 -1.91 12.91 -15.69
C ASP A 16 -3.04 11.96 -15.25
N ASP A 17 -4.29 12.41 -15.42
CA ASP A 17 -5.48 11.62 -15.09
C ASP A 17 -5.59 10.37 -15.96
N ALA A 18 -5.27 10.45 -17.24
CA ALA A 18 -5.28 9.29 -18.13
C ALA A 18 -4.29 8.21 -17.64
N LEU A 19 -3.10 8.63 -17.17
CA LEU A 19 -2.14 7.69 -16.61
C LEU A 19 -2.68 7.05 -15.34
N VAL A 20 -3.28 7.82 -14.43
CA VAL A 20 -3.86 7.27 -13.18
C VAL A 20 -4.96 6.25 -13.49
N LEU A 21 -5.85 6.55 -14.43
CA LEU A 21 -6.90 5.64 -14.87
C LEU A 21 -6.32 4.36 -15.48
N HIS A 22 -5.32 4.48 -16.34
CA HIS A 22 -4.63 3.32 -16.91
C HIS A 22 -3.99 2.43 -15.84
N LEU A 23 -3.37 3.01 -14.81
CA LEU A 23 -2.83 2.24 -13.68
C LEU A 23 -3.93 1.46 -12.94
N ILE A 24 -5.12 2.06 -12.78
CA ILE A 24 -6.27 1.40 -12.17
C ILE A 24 -6.80 0.28 -13.08
N GLU A 25 -6.87 0.48 -14.40
CA GLU A 25 -7.23 -0.59 -15.35
C GLU A 25 -6.31 -1.81 -15.22
N LEU A 26 -5.01 -1.58 -15.07
CA LEU A 26 -4.05 -2.67 -14.83
C LEU A 26 -4.24 -3.32 -13.45
N ALA A 27 -4.61 -2.55 -12.44
CA ALA A 27 -4.98 -3.08 -11.13
C ALA A 27 -6.18 -4.02 -11.20
N LEU A 28 -7.19 -3.70 -12.02
CA LEU A 28 -8.40 -4.52 -12.22
C LEU A 28 -8.14 -5.87 -12.92
N LYS A 29 -6.91 -6.13 -13.41
CA LYS A 29 -6.52 -7.44 -13.96
C LYS A 29 -6.19 -8.47 -12.87
N ALA A 30 -6.26 -8.10 -11.60
CA ALA A 30 -6.09 -9.02 -10.49
C ALA A 30 -7.28 -10.00 -10.38
N PRO A 31 -7.07 -11.23 -9.89
CA PRO A 31 -8.17 -12.15 -9.62
C PRO A 31 -8.99 -11.69 -8.40
N THR A 32 -10.28 -12.06 -8.39
CA THR A 32 -11.16 -11.90 -7.23
C THR A 32 -11.90 -13.18 -6.91
N GLY A 33 -12.25 -13.38 -5.66
CA GLY A 33 -13.07 -14.50 -5.22
C GLY A 33 -14.38 -14.54 -6.03
N SER A 34 -14.66 -15.69 -6.66
CA SER A 34 -15.84 -15.90 -7.51
C SER A 34 -16.02 -14.85 -8.64
N ASN A 35 -14.95 -14.22 -9.08
CA ASN A 35 -15.00 -13.11 -10.04
C ASN A 35 -15.96 -11.98 -9.62
N ALA A 36 -16.08 -11.72 -8.33
CA ALA A 36 -17.04 -10.78 -7.77
C ALA A 36 -16.74 -9.31 -8.11
N GLN A 37 -15.48 -9.00 -8.45
CA GLN A 37 -15.02 -7.67 -8.89
C GLN A 37 -15.53 -6.53 -8.00
N ASN A 38 -15.55 -6.76 -6.70
CA ASN A 38 -16.10 -5.87 -5.68
C ASN A 38 -15.12 -4.78 -5.25
N TRP A 39 -14.35 -4.28 -6.19
CA TRP A 39 -13.43 -3.16 -5.98
C TRP A 39 -14.14 -1.81 -6.08
N GLU A 40 -13.58 -0.84 -5.39
CA GLU A 40 -13.83 0.58 -5.58
C GLU A 40 -12.50 1.32 -5.42
N PHE A 41 -12.18 2.21 -6.34
CA PHE A 41 -10.98 3.04 -6.25
C PHE A 41 -11.39 4.51 -6.20
N ILE A 42 -10.85 5.24 -5.23
CA ILE A 42 -11.10 6.68 -5.11
C ILE A 42 -9.79 7.40 -5.41
N VAL A 43 -9.81 8.23 -6.44
CA VAL A 43 -8.70 9.10 -6.78
C VAL A 43 -8.90 10.43 -6.07
N VAL A 44 -7.99 10.76 -5.16
CA VAL A 44 -8.05 11.97 -4.34
C VAL A 44 -7.02 12.98 -4.85
N ARG A 45 -7.53 14.13 -5.33
CA ARG A 45 -6.75 15.31 -5.70
C ARG A 45 -7.13 16.54 -4.88
N ASP A 46 -8.35 16.58 -4.37
CA ASP A 46 -8.87 17.66 -3.57
C ASP A 46 -7.99 17.93 -2.34
N ALA A 47 -7.58 19.19 -2.16
CA ALA A 47 -6.66 19.58 -1.10
C ALA A 47 -7.26 19.39 0.30
N ALA A 48 -8.56 19.61 0.48
CA ALA A 48 -9.21 19.47 1.76
C ALA A 48 -9.35 17.98 2.17
N VAL A 49 -9.63 17.09 1.21
CA VAL A 49 -9.64 15.64 1.43
C VAL A 49 -8.23 15.15 1.74
N LYS A 50 -7.21 15.58 0.99
CA LYS A 50 -5.80 15.24 1.27
C LYS A 50 -5.39 15.68 2.67
N ALA A 51 -5.73 16.90 3.09
CA ALA A 51 -5.41 17.42 4.41
C ALA A 51 -6.07 16.60 5.54
N ARG A 52 -7.31 16.12 5.34
CA ARG A 52 -7.97 15.22 6.31
C ARG A 52 -7.26 13.88 6.43
N LEU A 53 -6.89 13.26 5.31
CA LEU A 53 -6.13 12.01 5.30
C LEU A 53 -4.73 12.19 5.89
N ALA A 54 -4.05 13.30 5.59
CA ALA A 54 -2.75 13.65 6.15
C ALA A 54 -2.81 13.80 7.68
N ARG A 55 -3.85 14.43 8.20
CA ARG A 55 -4.07 14.54 9.65
C ARG A 55 -4.19 13.17 10.31
N LEU A 56 -4.99 12.28 9.72
CA LEU A 56 -5.12 10.91 10.21
C LEU A 56 -3.79 10.15 10.14
N ASN A 57 -3.06 10.31 9.04
CA ASN A 57 -1.74 9.70 8.89
C ASN A 57 -0.76 10.17 9.97
N ARG A 58 -0.68 11.48 10.23
CA ARG A 58 0.18 12.06 11.28
C ARG A 58 -0.21 11.60 12.68
N GLN A 59 -1.52 11.54 12.99
CA GLN A 59 -2.00 11.05 14.28
C GLN A 59 -1.55 9.62 14.54
N ALA A 60 -1.77 8.71 13.58
CA ALA A 60 -1.30 7.33 13.69
C ALA A 60 0.21 7.24 13.77
N TRP A 61 0.93 8.02 12.96
CA TRP A 61 2.39 8.01 12.95
C TRP A 61 3.00 8.52 14.27
N ASN A 62 2.41 9.53 14.90
CA ASN A 62 2.89 10.03 16.19
C ASN A 62 2.85 8.94 17.28
N ILE A 63 1.87 8.05 17.21
CA ILE A 63 1.77 6.90 18.13
C ILE A 63 2.77 5.81 17.76
N TYR A 64 2.70 5.30 16.52
CA TYR A 64 3.49 4.14 16.06
C TYR A 64 4.95 4.48 15.79
N GLY A 65 5.22 5.68 15.27
CA GLY A 65 6.58 6.14 14.95
C GLY A 65 7.45 6.35 16.17
N GLY A 66 6.87 6.90 17.24
CA GLY A 66 7.55 7.06 18.52
C GLY A 66 7.97 5.71 19.12
N LEU A 67 7.05 4.74 19.12
CA LEU A 67 7.33 3.38 19.56
C LEU A 67 8.38 2.70 18.66
N GLY A 68 8.25 2.81 17.35
CA GLY A 68 9.21 2.25 16.40
C GLY A 68 10.62 2.81 16.56
N LYS A 69 10.75 4.12 16.74
CA LYS A 69 12.06 4.77 17.01
C LYS A 69 12.68 4.26 18.32
N ARG A 70 11.87 4.06 19.35
CA ARG A 70 12.35 3.53 20.64
C ARG A 70 12.81 2.08 20.54
N MET A 71 12.09 1.23 19.79
CA MET A 71 12.40 -0.20 19.68
C MET A 71 13.54 -0.48 18.69
N TYR A 72 13.60 0.25 17.58
CA TYR A 72 14.47 -0.08 16.43
C TYR A 72 15.47 1.04 16.08
N GLY A 73 15.56 2.11 16.87
CA GLY A 73 16.39 3.28 16.53
C GLY A 73 17.90 3.01 16.47
N ARG A 74 18.37 1.88 17.03
CA ARG A 74 19.77 1.43 16.94
C ARG A 74 20.08 0.69 15.63
N ASP A 75 19.09 0.16 14.94
CA ASP A 75 19.24 -0.48 13.63
C ASP A 75 19.25 0.57 12.52
N GLU A 76 20.39 0.75 11.85
CA GLU A 76 20.56 1.75 10.79
C GLU A 76 19.57 1.54 9.62
N LYS A 77 19.31 0.27 9.24
CA LYS A 77 18.38 -0.07 8.16
C LYS A 77 16.95 0.33 8.54
N MET A 78 16.55 0.01 9.78
CA MET A 78 15.23 0.36 10.27
C MET A 78 15.09 1.87 10.44
N ARG A 79 16.11 2.57 10.94
CA ARG A 79 16.13 4.02 11.05
C ARG A 79 15.85 4.70 9.70
N LYS A 80 16.53 4.27 8.62
CA LYS A 80 16.28 4.78 7.26
C LYS A 80 14.83 4.58 6.81
N ILE A 81 14.21 3.46 7.20
CA ILE A 81 12.80 3.19 6.92
C ILE A 81 11.90 4.16 7.71
N LEU A 82 12.14 4.30 9.02
CA LEU A 82 11.37 5.20 9.90
C LEU A 82 11.48 6.66 9.43
N ASP A 83 12.68 7.10 9.04
CA ASP A 83 12.90 8.45 8.50
C ASP A 83 12.15 8.67 7.17
N ALA A 84 12.06 7.65 6.33
CA ALA A 84 11.27 7.74 5.10
C ALA A 84 9.75 7.79 5.37
N VAL A 85 9.28 7.10 6.40
CA VAL A 85 7.86 7.17 6.84
C VAL A 85 7.57 8.53 7.49
N GLN A 86 8.47 9.03 8.33
CA GLN A 86 8.36 10.37 8.90
C GLN A 86 8.25 11.43 7.81
N TRP A 87 9.18 11.38 6.84
CA TRP A 87 9.16 12.32 5.71
C TRP A 87 7.81 12.28 4.97
N GLN A 88 7.27 11.07 4.70
CA GLN A 88 5.97 10.92 4.06
C GLN A 88 4.83 11.51 4.91
N ALA A 89 4.88 11.34 6.23
CA ALA A 89 3.87 11.90 7.13
C ALA A 89 3.88 13.43 7.13
N ASP A 90 5.08 14.03 7.04
CA ASP A 90 5.26 15.48 7.05
C ASP A 90 4.84 16.12 5.71
N HIS A 91 5.03 15.42 4.58
CA HIS A 91 4.80 15.92 3.21
C HIS A 91 3.59 15.23 2.53
N PHE A 92 2.68 14.64 3.30
CA PHE A 92 1.58 13.85 2.75
C PHE A 92 0.61 14.69 1.89
N GLU A 93 0.41 15.95 2.26
CA GLU A 93 -0.48 16.89 1.55
C GLU A 93 0.09 17.33 0.19
N GLU A 94 1.41 17.28 0.03
CA GLU A 94 2.11 17.64 -1.21
C GLU A 94 2.00 16.58 -2.31
N VAL A 95 1.59 15.36 -1.94
CA VAL A 95 1.47 14.26 -2.91
C VAL A 95 0.45 14.62 -3.98
N PRO A 96 0.80 14.54 -5.29
CA PRO A 96 -0.08 14.98 -6.36
C PRO A 96 -1.37 14.16 -6.47
N VAL A 97 -1.29 12.86 -6.20
CA VAL A 97 -2.43 11.93 -6.29
C VAL A 97 -2.38 10.92 -5.14
N ILE A 98 -3.53 10.67 -4.54
CA ILE A 98 -3.70 9.56 -3.61
C ILE A 98 -4.80 8.65 -4.18
N VAL A 99 -4.50 7.37 -4.33
CA VAL A 99 -5.49 6.35 -4.69
C VAL A 99 -5.88 5.59 -3.43
N VAL A 100 -7.17 5.51 -3.14
CA VAL A 100 -7.69 4.71 -2.02
C VAL A 100 -8.38 3.48 -2.59
N ALA A 101 -7.84 2.31 -2.29
CA ALA A 101 -8.42 1.04 -2.69
C ALA A 101 -9.41 0.55 -1.63
N CYS A 102 -10.62 0.26 -2.05
CA CYS A 102 -11.74 -0.11 -1.21
C CYS A 102 -12.39 -1.42 -1.67
N LEU A 103 -13.05 -2.10 -0.74
CA LEU A 103 -13.96 -3.20 -1.02
C LEU A 103 -15.40 -2.73 -0.92
N ARG A 104 -16.25 -3.15 -1.86
CA ARG A 104 -17.70 -2.95 -1.82
C ARG A 104 -18.40 -4.17 -1.24
N GLY A 105 -19.50 -3.93 -0.56
CA GLY A 105 -20.34 -4.98 0.01
C GLY A 105 -19.99 -5.31 1.47
N PHE A 106 -20.54 -6.40 1.95
CA PHE A 106 -20.32 -6.87 3.31
C PHE A 106 -18.97 -7.59 3.41
N VAL A 107 -18.13 -7.18 4.34
CA VAL A 107 -16.91 -7.90 4.70
C VAL A 107 -17.22 -8.75 5.93
N PRO A 108 -17.37 -10.06 5.79
CA PRO A 108 -17.75 -10.92 6.88
C PRO A 108 -16.67 -10.97 7.96
N PHE A 109 -17.09 -10.94 9.21
CA PHE A 109 -16.21 -11.13 10.35
C PHE A 109 -15.91 -12.63 10.57
N TRP A 110 -16.89 -13.49 10.31
CA TRP A 110 -16.80 -14.92 10.50
C TRP A 110 -17.41 -15.67 9.29
N PRO A 111 -16.82 -16.78 8.86
CA PRO A 111 -15.53 -17.32 9.30
C PRO A 111 -14.33 -16.47 8.82
N PRO A 112 -13.16 -16.53 9.48
CA PRO A 112 -11.97 -15.73 9.09
C PRO A 112 -11.53 -15.96 7.64
N THR A 113 -11.77 -17.14 7.08
CA THR A 113 -11.50 -17.46 5.67
C THR A 113 -12.30 -16.58 4.70
N ALA A 114 -13.51 -16.18 5.06
CA ALA A 114 -14.33 -15.32 4.22
C ALA A 114 -13.77 -13.89 4.18
N SER A 115 -13.36 -13.33 5.32
CA SER A 115 -12.67 -12.03 5.33
C SER A 115 -11.31 -12.09 4.62
N ALA A 116 -10.55 -13.18 4.80
CA ALA A 116 -9.29 -13.38 4.10
C ALA A 116 -9.48 -13.42 2.57
N SER A 117 -10.54 -14.07 2.06
CA SER A 117 -10.89 -14.08 0.64
C SER A 117 -11.20 -12.69 0.10
N MET A 118 -11.94 -11.87 0.87
CA MET A 118 -12.24 -10.49 0.49
C MET A 118 -10.97 -9.64 0.39
N TYR A 119 -10.11 -9.69 1.40
CA TYR A 119 -8.83 -8.98 1.36
C TYR A 119 -7.86 -9.57 0.32
N GLY A 120 -7.91 -10.88 0.09
CA GLY A 120 -7.21 -11.57 -1.00
C GLY A 120 -7.63 -11.11 -2.40
N SER A 121 -8.78 -10.46 -2.53
CA SER A 121 -9.25 -9.86 -3.79
C SER A 121 -8.73 -8.44 -4.01
N ILE A 122 -8.61 -7.62 -2.95
CA ILE A 122 -8.19 -6.22 -3.11
C ILE A 122 -6.67 -6.05 -3.11
N PHE A 123 -5.91 -6.77 -2.28
CA PHE A 123 -4.47 -6.56 -2.21
C PHE A 123 -3.69 -7.00 -3.45
N PRO A 124 -4.06 -8.05 -4.20
CA PRO A 124 -3.46 -8.31 -5.51
C PRO A 124 -3.66 -7.16 -6.50
N SER A 125 -4.84 -6.52 -6.53
CA SER A 125 -5.08 -5.37 -7.39
C SER A 125 -4.21 -4.16 -6.99
N VAL A 126 -4.04 -3.92 -5.69
CA VAL A 126 -3.10 -2.89 -5.20
C VAL A 126 -1.67 -3.22 -5.63
N GLN A 127 -1.25 -4.49 -5.55
CA GLN A 127 0.10 -4.88 -5.99
C GLN A 127 0.28 -4.66 -7.50
N ASN A 128 -0.72 -4.97 -8.33
CA ASN A 128 -0.68 -4.67 -9.76
C ASN A 128 -0.53 -3.16 -10.01
N LEU A 129 -1.29 -2.32 -9.30
CA LEU A 129 -1.17 -0.86 -9.37
C LEU A 129 0.24 -0.38 -9.02
N LEU A 130 0.84 -0.92 -7.95
CA LEU A 130 2.20 -0.56 -7.54
C LEU A 130 3.24 -0.97 -8.59
N LEU A 131 3.08 -2.13 -9.23
CA LEU A 131 3.95 -2.61 -10.30
C LEU A 131 3.80 -1.75 -11.57
N ALA A 132 2.57 -1.45 -11.96
CA ALA A 132 2.28 -0.60 -13.10
C ALA A 132 2.81 0.83 -12.89
N ALA A 133 2.59 1.41 -11.71
CA ALA A 133 3.15 2.72 -11.35
C ALA A 133 4.68 2.72 -11.47
N ARG A 134 5.34 1.65 -10.98
CA ARG A 134 6.80 1.53 -11.10
C ARG A 134 7.26 1.39 -12.54
N ALA A 135 6.53 0.66 -13.37
CA ALA A 135 6.82 0.53 -14.82
C ALA A 135 6.70 1.87 -15.55
N ALA A 136 5.72 2.69 -15.17
CA ALA A 136 5.52 4.04 -15.69
C ALA A 136 6.49 5.09 -15.12
N GLY A 137 7.49 4.70 -14.31
CA GLY A 137 8.45 5.61 -13.70
C GLY A 137 7.97 6.32 -12.44
N LEU A 138 6.74 6.06 -12.00
CA LEU A 138 6.18 6.64 -10.78
C LEU A 138 6.68 5.93 -9.52
N GLY A 139 6.58 6.64 -8.40
CA GLY A 139 6.74 6.12 -7.06
C GLY A 139 5.38 5.94 -6.39
N ALA A 140 5.22 4.86 -5.65
CA ALA A 140 4.04 4.59 -4.86
C ALA A 140 4.38 3.78 -3.61
N ALA A 141 3.49 3.83 -2.62
CA ALA A 141 3.58 3.01 -1.42
C ALA A 141 2.18 2.61 -0.95
N LEU A 142 1.97 1.34 -0.59
CA LEU A 142 0.78 0.93 0.14
C LEU A 142 0.96 1.33 1.60
N ILE A 143 0.02 2.11 2.12
CA ILE A 143 -0.04 2.48 3.53
C ILE A 143 -1.45 2.30 4.10
N THR A 144 -1.55 2.12 5.40
CA THR A 144 -2.82 1.96 6.13
C THR A 144 -2.98 2.96 7.28
N LEU A 145 -1.93 3.70 7.61
CA LEU A 145 -1.97 4.67 8.71
C LEU A 145 -3.12 5.69 8.60
N PRO A 146 -3.47 6.23 7.40
CA PRO A 146 -4.63 7.13 7.29
C PRO A 146 -5.96 6.46 7.62
N LEU A 147 -5.99 5.12 7.69
CA LEU A 147 -7.19 4.32 7.97
C LEU A 147 -7.27 3.82 9.42
N TRP A 148 -6.39 4.28 10.32
CA TRP A 148 -6.38 3.85 11.72
C TRP A 148 -7.72 4.08 12.43
N SER A 149 -8.41 5.16 12.06
CA SER A 149 -9.82 5.38 12.38
C SER A 149 -10.65 5.22 11.11
N LYS A 150 -11.20 4.03 10.90
CA LYS A 150 -12.07 3.74 9.74
C LYS A 150 -13.23 4.72 9.64
N PHE A 151 -13.82 5.12 10.76
CA PHE A 151 -14.92 6.08 10.80
C PHE A 151 -14.50 7.44 10.23
N LEU A 152 -13.40 8.02 10.71
CA LEU A 152 -12.92 9.32 10.24
C LEU A 152 -12.44 9.28 8.79
N ALA A 153 -11.79 8.19 8.38
CA ALA A 153 -11.38 7.98 6.98
C ALA A 153 -12.60 7.92 6.04
N ARG A 154 -13.65 7.17 6.42
CA ARG A 154 -14.90 7.11 5.67
C ARG A 154 -15.54 8.50 5.54
N ARG A 155 -15.60 9.24 6.63
CA ARG A 155 -16.15 10.60 6.64
C ARG A 155 -15.32 11.55 5.76
N ALA A 156 -14.00 11.43 5.78
CA ALA A 156 -13.11 12.23 4.93
C ALA A 156 -13.33 11.98 3.44
N LEU A 157 -13.62 10.72 3.08
CA LEU A 157 -13.79 10.25 1.70
C LEU A 157 -15.26 10.23 1.23
N GLY A 158 -16.23 10.55 2.10
CA GLY A 158 -17.65 10.47 1.76
C GLY A 158 -18.16 9.05 1.51
N LEU A 159 -17.56 8.02 2.14
CA LEU A 159 -17.88 6.62 1.87
C LEU A 159 -19.18 6.17 2.54
N PRO A 160 -20.08 5.48 1.81
CA PRO A 160 -21.21 4.80 2.41
C PRO A 160 -20.76 3.60 3.23
N TRP A 161 -21.59 3.11 4.15
CA TRP A 161 -21.24 1.99 5.04
C TRP A 161 -20.88 0.69 4.30
N SER A 162 -21.39 0.51 3.09
CA SER A 162 -21.12 -0.63 2.23
C SER A 162 -19.76 -0.60 1.50
N VAL A 163 -18.97 0.48 1.65
CA VAL A 163 -17.63 0.60 1.02
C VAL A 163 -16.56 0.69 2.10
N HIS A 164 -15.59 -0.21 2.08
CA HIS A 164 -14.57 -0.38 3.11
C HIS A 164 -13.19 0.02 2.58
N PRO A 165 -12.59 1.12 3.06
CA PRO A 165 -11.23 1.47 2.65
C PRO A 165 -10.23 0.46 3.22
N CYS A 166 -9.35 -0.08 2.35
CA CYS A 166 -8.40 -1.15 2.66
C CYS A 166 -6.95 -0.69 2.58
N ALA A 167 -6.64 0.17 1.62
CA ALA A 167 -5.29 0.70 1.43
C ALA A 167 -5.34 2.13 0.89
N VAL A 168 -4.34 2.93 1.28
CA VAL A 168 -4.10 4.27 0.74
C VAL A 168 -2.78 4.23 -0.01
N ILE A 169 -2.77 4.69 -1.24
CA ILE A 169 -1.62 4.63 -2.15
C ILE A 169 -1.27 6.06 -2.58
N PRO A 170 -0.36 6.75 -1.86
CA PRO A 170 0.27 7.96 -2.37
C PRO A 170 1.03 7.65 -3.65
N LEU A 171 0.80 8.41 -4.71
CA LEU A 171 1.31 8.21 -6.06
C LEU A 171 1.88 9.52 -6.61
N GLY A 172 3.07 9.46 -7.21
CA GLY A 172 3.72 10.64 -7.79
C GLY A 172 5.11 10.33 -8.32
N TRP A 173 5.80 11.34 -8.84
CA TRP A 173 7.16 11.22 -9.33
C TRP A 173 8.16 11.07 -8.17
N PRO A 174 9.09 10.08 -8.22
CA PRO A 174 10.03 9.86 -7.13
C PRO A 174 11.09 10.98 -7.03
N ARG A 175 11.46 11.39 -5.81
CA ARG A 175 12.54 12.36 -5.57
C ARG A 175 13.94 11.77 -5.72
N GLY A 176 14.07 10.45 -5.90
CA GLY A 176 15.37 9.78 -5.98
C GLY A 176 15.37 8.58 -6.91
N ARG A 177 16.52 7.99 -7.10
CA ARG A 177 16.67 6.72 -7.85
C ARG A 177 16.57 5.55 -6.89
N TYR A 178 15.83 4.53 -7.28
CA TYR A 178 15.55 3.35 -6.46
C TYR A 178 15.98 2.10 -7.21
N GLY A 179 17.01 1.43 -6.69
CA GLY A 179 17.54 0.18 -7.20
C GLY A 179 16.71 -1.06 -6.80
N PRO A 180 17.25 -2.25 -7.10
CA PRO A 180 16.63 -3.51 -6.71
C PRO A 180 16.39 -3.64 -5.21
N THR A 181 15.37 -4.39 -4.85
CA THR A 181 15.06 -4.70 -3.45
C THR A 181 15.86 -5.90 -2.97
N THR A 182 16.40 -5.81 -1.75
CA THR A 182 16.96 -6.98 -1.05
C THR A 182 15.84 -7.84 -0.49
N ARG A 183 15.96 -9.15 -0.67
CA ARG A 183 15.04 -10.15 -0.11
C ARG A 183 15.87 -11.30 0.44
N ARG A 184 15.25 -12.08 1.33
CA ARG A 184 15.84 -13.35 1.77
C ARG A 184 15.95 -14.31 0.59
N PRO A 185 16.97 -15.18 0.56
CA PRO A 185 17.05 -16.24 -0.44
C PRO A 185 15.78 -17.11 -0.46
N VAL A 186 15.39 -17.55 -1.64
CA VAL A 186 14.18 -18.38 -1.81
C VAL A 186 14.23 -19.64 -0.96
N GLY A 187 15.42 -20.22 -0.78
CA GLY A 187 15.60 -21.43 0.03
C GLY A 187 15.25 -21.28 1.51
N GLU A 188 15.23 -20.05 2.04
CA GLU A 188 14.82 -19.79 3.43
C GLU A 188 13.30 -19.76 3.63
N VAL A 189 12.53 -19.62 2.55
CA VAL A 189 11.08 -19.36 2.62
C VAL A 189 10.23 -20.41 1.90
N VAL A 190 10.87 -21.44 1.32
CA VAL A 190 10.17 -22.51 0.59
C VAL A 190 10.33 -23.83 1.32
N SER A 191 9.29 -24.61 1.38
CA SER A 191 9.28 -26.00 1.89
C SER A 191 8.55 -26.89 0.90
N LEU A 192 9.00 -28.14 0.76
CA LEU A 192 8.36 -29.18 -0.06
C LEU A 192 7.36 -29.95 0.82
N ASP A 193 6.11 -30.01 0.41
CA ASP A 193 4.99 -30.72 1.01
C ASP A 193 4.68 -30.35 2.47
N ARG A 194 5.69 -30.30 3.35
CA ARG A 194 5.55 -30.04 4.79
C ARG A 194 6.49 -28.93 5.23
N TYR A 195 6.05 -28.13 6.19
CA TYR A 195 6.85 -27.06 6.75
C TYR A 195 8.22 -27.55 7.22
N GLY A 196 9.27 -26.83 6.83
CA GLY A 196 10.67 -27.16 7.18
C GLY A 196 11.35 -28.17 6.27
N ASN A 197 10.63 -28.92 5.42
CA ASN A 197 11.24 -29.82 4.45
C ASN A 197 11.89 -29.03 3.30
N ARG A 198 13.20 -29.07 3.19
CA ARG A 198 14.01 -28.37 2.17
C ARG A 198 14.62 -29.31 1.13
N ALA A 199 14.16 -30.56 1.05
CA ALA A 199 14.80 -31.63 0.28
C ALA A 199 14.97 -31.30 -1.21
N PHE A 200 14.02 -30.59 -1.85
CA PHE A 200 14.10 -30.26 -3.27
C PHE A 200 15.04 -29.07 -3.59
N LEU A 201 15.56 -28.37 -2.57
CA LEU A 201 16.54 -27.32 -2.72
C LEU A 201 17.99 -27.84 -2.72
N GLY A 202 18.18 -29.16 -2.62
CA GLY A 202 19.46 -29.83 -2.44
C GLY A 202 20.48 -29.75 -3.60
N GLY A 203 20.27 -28.85 -4.56
CA GLY A 203 21.25 -28.56 -5.63
C GLY A 203 21.56 -27.07 -5.82
N ALA A 204 20.88 -26.19 -5.10
CA ALA A 204 21.08 -24.75 -5.19
C ALA A 204 21.71 -24.24 -3.88
N ARG A 205 23.01 -24.42 -3.72
CA ARG A 205 23.84 -23.68 -2.76
C ARG A 205 24.34 -22.40 -3.38
#